data_4819805010168b28678b05228b166ea8
#
_entry.id   4819805010168b28678b05228b166ea8
#
_cell.length_a   1.000
_cell.length_b   1.000
_cell.length_c   1.000
_cell.angle_alpha   90.00
_cell.angle_beta   90.00
_cell.angle_gamma   90.00
#
_symmetry.space_group_name_H-M   'P 1'
#
loop_
_entity.id
_entity.type
_entity.pdbx_description
1 polymer ?
#
loop_
_entity_poly.entity_id
_entity_poly.type
_entity_poly.pdbx_seq_one_letter_code
_entity_poly.pdbx_strand_id
1 'polypeptide(L)'
;MNLDYIKGVNLGNWLVLEKWMNPALFDGTTADDEYYLPTQLDPTVYEARIRTHRAEYINERDFATIKSWGLNSVRIPVPYFIFGDRAPFIGCIDELDKAFNWAEKYGLTILIDLHTAPMSQNGFDNGGISGVCKWAQLPDEVEFVLSVLERLAKRYGHRQALMGIEIINEPNTTTSWPMMNVTERYKAVDPALAEGTGPIAFDWLKSFYITAYHRLRDADKGALPTDKAVVFHDGFDIEQWKDFMRGPDGKLAPEFENVVLDTHQYLMAAEMMGCPQTVEGYDDFVRHTYAPMIAEMSEYFPVIVGEWCLFNSVGCGVDTHGGQSVLNGEEGAQVETLTAEQKRSLYQGVAESQLAAWSNGSGFYYWNYKLLTDTVNTPGWIGWDAWDLGRCIAQDWFPVQK
;
A
#
# COMPACT_ATOMS: atom_id res chain seq x y z
N MET A 1 15.64 -0.77 -18.21
CA MET A 1 14.76 -1.96 -18.26
C MET A 1 13.50 -1.61 -19.01
N ASN A 2 13.04 -2.45 -19.97
CA ASN A 2 11.63 -2.41 -20.32
C ASN A 2 10.92 -3.23 -19.24
N LEU A 3 10.37 -2.59 -18.25
CA LEU A 3 9.39 -3.24 -17.38
C LEU A 3 8.20 -3.60 -18.29
N ASP A 4 7.85 -4.87 -18.37
CA ASP A 4 6.56 -5.24 -18.93
C ASP A 4 5.48 -4.52 -18.11
N TYR A 5 4.45 -4.03 -18.78
CA TYR A 5 3.39 -3.28 -18.10
C TYR A 5 2.78 -4.11 -16.96
N ILE A 6 2.87 -3.59 -15.74
CA ILE A 6 2.43 -4.28 -14.53
C ILE A 6 0.90 -4.15 -14.41
N LYS A 7 0.25 -5.30 -14.27
CA LYS A 7 -1.17 -5.42 -13.89
C LYS A 7 -1.21 -6.21 -12.60
N GLY A 8 -1.24 -5.52 -11.48
CA GLY A 8 -1.04 -6.12 -10.18
C GLY A 8 -2.20 -5.96 -9.21
N VAL A 9 -2.09 -6.65 -8.09
CA VAL A 9 -2.97 -6.53 -6.94
C VAL A 9 -2.16 -6.62 -5.65
N ASN A 10 -2.55 -5.85 -4.63
CA ASN A 10 -1.98 -5.92 -3.30
C ASN A 10 -2.51 -7.13 -2.53
N LEU A 11 -1.64 -7.78 -1.76
CA LEU A 11 -2.01 -8.80 -0.77
C LEU A 11 -1.98 -8.19 0.64
N GLY A 12 -2.65 -7.05 0.81
CA GLY A 12 -2.79 -6.35 2.09
C GLY A 12 -3.55 -7.18 3.11
N ASN A 13 -3.39 -6.84 4.38
CA ASN A 13 -3.95 -7.55 5.54
C ASN A 13 -3.49 -9.02 5.69
N TRP A 14 -2.50 -9.45 4.91
CA TRP A 14 -1.96 -10.81 5.06
C TRP A 14 -0.82 -10.87 6.07
N LEU A 15 0.26 -10.11 5.83
CA LEU A 15 1.46 -10.10 6.68
C LEU A 15 1.56 -8.84 7.54
N VAL A 16 0.92 -7.76 7.14
CA VAL A 16 0.64 -6.54 7.89
C VAL A 16 -0.85 -6.45 8.10
N LEU A 17 -1.29 -6.29 9.35
CA LEU A 17 -2.71 -6.32 9.69
C LEU A 17 -3.33 -4.93 9.63
N GLU A 18 -4.54 -4.88 9.07
CA GLU A 18 -5.42 -3.72 9.08
C GLU A 18 -6.80 -4.14 9.60
N LYS A 19 -7.20 -3.60 10.74
CA LYS A 19 -8.41 -4.00 11.45
C LYS A 19 -9.67 -3.93 10.59
N TRP A 20 -9.80 -2.88 9.78
CA TRP A 20 -10.97 -2.68 8.92
C TRP A 20 -11.13 -3.77 7.85
N MET A 21 -10.06 -4.42 7.45
CA MET A 21 -10.08 -5.50 6.45
C MET A 21 -10.46 -6.86 7.04
N ASN A 22 -10.18 -7.07 8.33
CA ASN A 22 -10.55 -8.28 9.08
C ASN A 22 -10.73 -7.95 10.57
N PRO A 23 -11.86 -7.34 10.95
CA PRO A 23 -12.11 -6.97 12.35
C PRO A 23 -12.02 -8.12 13.34
N ALA A 24 -12.38 -9.34 12.91
CA ALA A 24 -12.37 -10.53 13.78
C ALA A 24 -10.97 -10.87 14.33
N LEU A 25 -9.91 -10.44 13.69
CA LEU A 25 -8.54 -10.60 14.23
C LEU A 25 -8.35 -9.84 15.53
N PHE A 26 -9.12 -8.80 15.76
CA PHE A 26 -9.03 -7.90 16.91
C PHE A 26 -10.06 -8.19 17.99
N ASP A 27 -10.88 -9.24 17.83
CA ASP A 27 -11.93 -9.62 18.78
C ASP A 27 -11.35 -9.85 20.19
N GLY A 28 -12.05 -9.29 21.18
CA GLY A 28 -11.66 -9.35 22.59
C GLY A 28 -10.56 -8.35 22.98
N THR A 29 -10.23 -7.40 22.10
CA THR A 29 -9.28 -6.31 22.36
C THR A 29 -9.90 -4.95 22.04
N THR A 30 -9.23 -3.88 22.47
CA THR A 30 -9.49 -2.50 22.05
C THR A 30 -8.40 -1.96 21.10
N ALA A 31 -7.50 -2.84 20.63
CA ALA A 31 -6.46 -2.48 19.70
C ALA A 31 -7.06 -2.09 18.34
N ASP A 32 -6.50 -1.04 17.73
CA ASP A 32 -6.84 -0.60 16.38
C ASP A 32 -5.75 -0.94 15.36
N ASP A 33 -4.59 -1.40 15.86
CA ASP A 33 -3.42 -1.74 15.04
C ASP A 33 -2.70 -2.99 15.58
N GLU A 34 -1.74 -3.48 14.80
CA GLU A 34 -0.96 -4.67 15.12
C GLU A 34 0.02 -4.43 16.30
N TYR A 35 0.39 -3.18 16.59
CA TYR A 35 1.31 -2.87 17.69
C TYR A 35 0.71 -3.22 19.05
N TYR A 36 -0.56 -2.87 19.27
CA TYR A 36 -1.25 -3.12 20.53
C TYR A 36 -1.87 -4.51 20.64
N LEU A 37 -2.11 -5.18 19.52
CA LEU A 37 -2.77 -6.49 19.50
C LEU A 37 -2.06 -7.54 20.39
N PRO A 38 -0.73 -7.77 20.28
CA PRO A 38 -0.03 -8.73 21.13
C PRO A 38 0.08 -8.31 22.61
N THR A 39 -0.11 -7.03 22.91
CA THR A 39 -0.07 -6.54 24.29
C THR A 39 -1.38 -6.75 25.04
N GLN A 40 -2.48 -6.97 24.32
CA GLN A 40 -3.84 -7.12 24.87
C GLN A 40 -4.36 -8.56 24.83
N LEU A 41 -3.69 -9.46 24.15
CA LEU A 41 -4.02 -10.88 24.08
C LEU A 41 -3.04 -11.71 24.92
N ASP A 42 -3.52 -12.87 25.41
CA ASP A 42 -2.60 -13.90 25.88
C ASP A 42 -1.64 -14.31 24.75
N PRO A 43 -0.33 -14.45 25.02
CA PRO A 43 0.66 -14.74 23.96
C PRO A 43 0.32 -15.99 23.13
N THR A 44 -0.24 -17.04 23.76
CA THR A 44 -0.63 -18.26 23.05
C THR A 44 -1.83 -18.03 22.13
N VAL A 45 -2.79 -17.21 22.57
CA VAL A 45 -3.97 -16.82 21.77
C VAL A 45 -3.54 -15.95 20.60
N TYR A 46 -2.67 -14.95 20.84
CA TYR A 46 -2.11 -14.09 19.79
C TYR A 46 -1.38 -14.94 18.74
N GLU A 47 -0.45 -15.80 19.15
CA GLU A 47 0.31 -16.64 18.23
C GLU A 47 -0.60 -17.53 17.38
N ALA A 48 -1.54 -18.24 18.01
CA ALA A 48 -2.49 -19.11 17.30
C ALA A 48 -3.32 -18.34 16.28
N ARG A 49 -3.83 -17.17 16.67
CA ARG A 49 -4.66 -16.31 15.84
C ARG A 49 -3.91 -15.82 14.59
N ILE A 50 -2.69 -15.29 14.79
CA ILE A 50 -1.86 -14.78 13.70
C ILE A 50 -1.44 -15.88 12.74
N ARG A 51 -0.99 -17.05 13.26
CA ARG A 51 -0.58 -18.17 12.41
C ARG A 51 -1.75 -18.72 11.61
N THR A 52 -2.93 -18.85 12.21
CA THR A 52 -4.15 -19.28 11.52
C THR A 52 -4.52 -18.29 10.40
N HIS A 53 -4.56 -17.00 10.73
CA HIS A 53 -4.85 -15.97 9.73
C HIS A 53 -3.89 -16.05 8.54
N ARG A 54 -2.59 -16.06 8.78
CA ARG A 54 -1.58 -16.10 7.71
C ARG A 54 -1.67 -17.35 6.84
N ALA A 55 -2.03 -18.49 7.44
CA ALA A 55 -2.16 -19.76 6.74
C ALA A 55 -3.44 -19.85 5.87
N GLU A 56 -4.52 -19.16 6.27
CA GLU A 56 -5.83 -19.28 5.65
C GLU A 56 -6.19 -18.09 4.75
N TYR A 57 -5.68 -16.89 5.06
CA TYR A 57 -6.05 -15.67 4.35
C TYR A 57 -5.52 -15.68 2.92
N ILE A 58 -4.24 -16.00 2.71
CA ILE A 58 -3.64 -16.15 1.38
C ILE A 58 -3.01 -17.52 1.25
N ASN A 59 -3.30 -18.20 0.14
CA ASN A 59 -2.79 -19.53 -0.15
C ASN A 59 -2.51 -19.70 -1.67
N GLU A 60 -2.07 -20.87 -2.08
CA GLU A 60 -1.69 -21.14 -3.47
C GLU A 60 -2.85 -20.91 -4.47
N ARG A 61 -4.10 -21.19 -4.07
CA ARG A 61 -5.26 -21.00 -4.97
C ARG A 61 -5.49 -19.52 -5.28
N ASP A 62 -5.17 -18.64 -4.34
CA ASP A 62 -5.28 -17.19 -4.55
C ASP A 62 -4.34 -16.75 -5.67
N PHE A 63 -3.10 -17.26 -5.73
CA PHE A 63 -2.16 -16.98 -6.83
C PHE A 63 -2.66 -17.50 -8.18
N ALA A 64 -3.23 -18.69 -8.20
CA ALA A 64 -3.88 -19.22 -9.40
C ALA A 64 -5.07 -18.36 -9.85
N THR A 65 -5.88 -17.88 -8.91
CA THR A 65 -7.02 -16.99 -9.16
C THR A 65 -6.56 -15.64 -9.72
N ILE A 66 -5.58 -15.01 -9.09
CA ILE A 66 -4.98 -13.74 -9.55
C ILE A 66 -4.48 -13.89 -11.00
N LYS A 67 -3.77 -14.97 -11.29
CA LYS A 67 -3.32 -15.27 -12.66
C LYS A 67 -4.49 -15.43 -13.64
N SER A 68 -5.56 -16.09 -13.21
CA SER A 68 -6.75 -16.32 -14.06
C SER A 68 -7.49 -15.02 -14.40
N TRP A 69 -7.33 -13.96 -13.62
CA TRP A 69 -7.86 -12.63 -13.88
C TRP A 69 -7.02 -11.83 -14.90
N GLY A 70 -5.94 -12.40 -15.41
CA GLY A 70 -5.03 -11.75 -16.37
C GLY A 70 -4.03 -10.80 -15.70
N LEU A 71 -3.90 -10.85 -14.37
CA LEU A 71 -2.88 -10.11 -13.63
C LEU A 71 -1.52 -10.82 -13.75
N ASN A 72 -0.43 -10.05 -13.63
CA ASN A 72 0.93 -10.56 -13.82
C ASN A 72 1.85 -10.29 -12.61
N SER A 73 1.37 -9.58 -11.60
CA SER A 73 2.18 -9.20 -10.44
C SER A 73 1.34 -9.12 -9.16
N VAL A 74 2.00 -9.32 -8.01
CA VAL A 74 1.44 -9.02 -6.68
C VAL A 74 2.39 -8.11 -5.91
N ARG A 75 1.85 -7.10 -5.21
CA ARG A 75 2.57 -6.32 -4.20
C ARG A 75 2.25 -6.93 -2.84
N ILE A 76 3.28 -7.24 -2.08
CA ILE A 76 3.13 -7.90 -0.78
C ILE A 76 3.65 -6.98 0.32
N PRO A 77 2.73 -6.33 1.06
CA PRO A 77 3.08 -5.62 2.29
C PRO A 77 3.73 -6.55 3.31
N VAL A 78 4.93 -6.18 3.78
CA VAL A 78 5.66 -6.92 4.82
C VAL A 78 5.98 -6.02 6.01
N PRO A 79 5.90 -6.52 7.25
CA PRO A 79 6.21 -5.72 8.43
C PRO A 79 7.73 -5.67 8.69
N TYR A 80 8.19 -4.65 9.41
CA TYR A 80 9.58 -4.55 9.84
C TYR A 80 10.06 -5.76 10.68
N PHE A 81 9.15 -6.44 11.34
CA PHE A 81 9.44 -7.63 12.16
C PHE A 81 9.31 -8.96 11.39
N ILE A 82 9.32 -8.92 10.06
CA ILE A 82 9.12 -10.11 9.20
C ILE A 82 10.01 -11.30 9.57
N PHE A 83 11.21 -11.06 10.06
CA PHE A 83 12.17 -12.09 10.46
C PHE A 83 11.98 -12.64 11.89
N GLY A 84 11.01 -12.12 12.65
CA GLY A 84 10.71 -12.57 14.01
C GLY A 84 11.72 -12.13 15.08
N ASP A 85 12.49 -11.10 14.82
CA ASP A 85 13.54 -10.58 15.71
C ASP A 85 13.08 -9.37 16.55
N ARG A 86 11.77 -9.09 16.58
CA ARG A 86 11.14 -8.00 17.34
C ARG A 86 9.96 -8.54 18.18
N ALA A 87 10.26 -9.08 19.35
CA ALA A 87 9.20 -9.47 20.28
C ALA A 87 8.34 -8.25 20.67
N PRO A 88 7.03 -8.39 20.87
CA PRO A 88 6.26 -9.65 20.92
C PRO A 88 5.74 -10.14 19.55
N PHE A 89 6.12 -9.48 18.45
CA PHE A 89 5.60 -9.79 17.13
C PHE A 89 6.13 -11.13 16.59
N ILE A 90 5.28 -11.79 15.83
CA ILE A 90 5.59 -13.09 15.21
C ILE A 90 6.08 -12.86 13.78
N GLY A 91 7.26 -13.32 13.47
CA GLY A 91 7.80 -13.26 12.11
C GLY A 91 6.94 -14.00 11.09
N CYS A 92 7.08 -13.63 9.82
CA CYS A 92 6.29 -14.17 8.71
C CYS A 92 7.12 -14.43 7.43
N ILE A 93 8.42 -14.64 7.59
CA ILE A 93 9.32 -14.88 6.46
C ILE A 93 8.98 -16.18 5.70
N ASP A 94 8.47 -17.20 6.40
CA ASP A 94 8.10 -18.48 5.80
C ASP A 94 6.86 -18.34 4.89
N GLU A 95 5.95 -17.44 5.22
CA GLU A 95 4.80 -17.10 4.38
C GLU A 95 5.25 -16.42 3.08
N LEU A 96 6.21 -15.50 3.17
CA LEU A 96 6.78 -14.86 1.99
C LEU A 96 7.55 -15.86 1.12
N ASP A 97 8.27 -16.81 1.69
CA ASP A 97 8.91 -17.91 0.95
C ASP A 97 7.89 -18.73 0.15
N LYS A 98 6.73 -19.03 0.74
CA LYS A 98 5.64 -19.73 0.04
C LYS A 98 5.09 -18.88 -1.10
N ALA A 99 4.91 -17.56 -0.88
CA ALA A 99 4.45 -16.64 -1.93
C ALA A 99 5.38 -16.67 -3.15
N PHE A 100 6.69 -16.65 -2.95
CA PHE A 100 7.66 -16.77 -4.05
C PHE A 100 7.52 -18.08 -4.81
N ASN A 101 7.35 -19.21 -4.11
CA ASN A 101 7.15 -20.50 -4.74
C ASN A 101 5.86 -20.53 -5.59
N TRP A 102 4.77 -19.94 -5.07
CA TRP A 102 3.51 -19.86 -5.81
C TRP A 102 3.60 -18.90 -6.99
N ALA A 103 4.23 -17.74 -6.81
CA ALA A 103 4.42 -16.78 -7.89
C ALA A 103 5.22 -17.38 -9.05
N GLU A 104 6.34 -18.04 -8.77
CA GLU A 104 7.15 -18.74 -9.78
C GLU A 104 6.35 -19.84 -10.49
N LYS A 105 5.53 -20.60 -9.75
CA LYS A 105 4.68 -21.64 -10.31
C LYS A 105 3.64 -21.11 -11.30
N TYR A 106 3.04 -19.95 -11.03
CA TYR A 106 1.99 -19.36 -11.83
C TYR A 106 2.48 -18.26 -12.79
N GLY A 107 3.79 -17.97 -12.81
CA GLY A 107 4.37 -16.93 -13.66
C GLY A 107 3.88 -15.53 -13.28
N LEU A 108 3.82 -15.25 -11.99
CA LEU A 108 3.58 -13.92 -11.41
C LEU A 108 4.91 -13.35 -10.92
N THR A 109 5.02 -12.02 -10.90
CA THR A 109 6.10 -11.33 -10.21
C THR A 109 5.65 -10.80 -8.85
N ILE A 110 6.62 -10.50 -7.98
CA ILE A 110 6.40 -9.97 -6.63
C ILE A 110 7.14 -8.65 -6.49
N LEU A 111 6.43 -7.61 -6.08
CA LEU A 111 7.00 -6.43 -5.42
C LEU A 111 6.91 -6.65 -3.91
N ILE A 112 8.06 -6.72 -3.23
CA ILE A 112 8.08 -6.69 -1.77
C ILE A 112 7.97 -5.24 -1.34
N ASP A 113 7.00 -4.93 -0.51
CA ASP A 113 6.81 -3.62 0.06
C ASP A 113 7.08 -3.64 1.57
N LEU A 114 8.10 -2.93 2.03
CA LEU A 114 8.28 -2.74 3.46
C LEU A 114 7.23 -1.75 3.97
N HIS A 115 6.14 -2.28 4.49
CA HIS A 115 4.91 -1.54 4.74
C HIS A 115 4.92 -0.77 6.07
N THR A 116 5.70 -1.22 7.03
CA THR A 116 5.77 -0.59 8.37
C THR A 116 7.20 -0.41 8.83
N ALA A 117 7.42 0.63 9.64
CA ALA A 117 8.66 0.87 10.37
C ALA A 117 8.39 0.95 11.88
N PRO A 118 9.37 0.61 12.75
CA PRO A 118 9.22 0.79 14.18
C PRO A 118 8.86 2.23 14.51
N MET A 119 7.83 2.46 15.32
CA MET A 119 7.30 3.79 15.67
C MET A 119 6.72 4.54 14.46
N SER A 120 6.37 3.83 13.41
CA SER A 120 5.67 4.25 12.19
C SER A 120 6.35 5.38 11.39
N GLN A 121 6.25 5.28 10.09
CA GLN A 121 6.70 6.28 9.13
C GLN A 121 5.61 7.28 8.72
N ASN A 122 4.36 7.03 9.10
CA ASN A 122 3.23 7.86 8.68
C ASN A 122 2.21 8.19 9.77
N GLY A 123 2.10 7.36 10.81
CA GLY A 123 1.11 7.50 11.87
C GLY A 123 -0.28 6.98 11.51
N PHE A 124 -0.42 6.29 10.38
CA PHE A 124 -1.65 5.61 9.99
C PHE A 124 -1.78 4.24 10.68
N ASP A 125 -2.96 3.66 10.65
CA ASP A 125 -3.19 2.30 11.14
C ASP A 125 -2.40 1.25 10.35
N ASN A 126 -2.22 1.45 9.04
CA ASN A 126 -1.38 0.61 8.19
C ASN A 126 0.13 0.74 8.45
N GLY A 127 0.57 1.78 9.14
CA GLY A 127 1.97 1.96 9.55
C GLY A 127 2.40 1.12 10.75
N GLY A 128 1.50 0.31 11.28
CA GLY A 128 1.73 -0.62 12.40
C GLY A 128 1.44 -0.04 13.79
N ILE A 129 1.37 1.27 13.95
CA ILE A 129 0.93 1.96 15.16
C ILE A 129 0.24 3.28 14.82
N SER A 130 -1.03 3.39 15.16
CA SER A 130 -1.86 4.56 14.89
C SER A 130 -1.48 5.76 15.74
N GLY A 131 -1.47 6.95 15.15
CA GLY A 131 -1.26 8.22 15.82
C GLY A 131 0.18 8.48 16.27
N VAL A 132 1.13 7.65 15.90
CA VAL A 132 2.56 7.80 16.21
C VAL A 132 3.34 7.82 14.90
N CYS A 133 4.08 8.90 14.64
CA CYS A 133 4.98 9.02 13.49
C CYS A 133 6.32 9.55 13.99
N LYS A 134 7.23 8.64 14.35
CA LYS A 134 8.51 8.97 15.01
C LYS A 134 9.71 8.19 14.47
N TRP A 135 9.51 7.22 13.59
CA TRP A 135 10.57 6.37 13.08
C TRP A 135 11.81 7.16 12.60
N ALA A 136 11.62 8.17 11.78
CA ALA A 136 12.72 8.96 11.20
C ALA A 136 13.53 9.75 12.26
N GLN A 137 13.00 9.88 13.49
CA GLN A 137 13.66 10.55 14.61
C GLN A 137 14.54 9.60 15.43
N LEU A 138 14.53 8.30 15.11
CA LEU A 138 15.16 7.22 15.90
C LEU A 138 16.25 6.53 15.07
N PRO A 139 17.53 7.00 15.14
CA PRO A 139 18.60 6.48 14.28
C PRO A 139 18.79 4.97 14.33
N ASP A 140 18.66 4.36 15.51
CA ASP A 140 18.81 2.91 15.67
C ASP A 140 17.67 2.14 14.96
N GLU A 141 16.46 2.70 14.93
CA GLU A 141 15.33 2.10 14.23
C GLU A 141 15.42 2.32 12.71
N VAL A 142 16.01 3.44 12.27
CA VAL A 142 16.33 3.65 10.85
C VAL A 142 17.35 2.64 10.37
N GLU A 143 18.42 2.41 11.13
CA GLU A 143 19.44 1.39 10.81
C GLU A 143 18.84 -0.02 10.83
N PHE A 144 17.94 -0.31 11.76
CA PHE A 144 17.23 -1.58 11.79
C PHE A 144 16.41 -1.80 10.50
N VAL A 145 15.65 -0.79 10.05
CA VAL A 145 14.89 -0.85 8.79
C VAL A 145 15.82 -1.12 7.60
N LEU A 146 16.96 -0.42 7.50
CA LEU A 146 17.96 -0.69 6.47
C LEU A 146 18.46 -2.14 6.53
N SER A 147 18.67 -2.69 7.72
CA SER A 147 19.10 -4.10 7.88
C SER A 147 18.03 -5.10 7.44
N VAL A 148 16.73 -4.77 7.64
CA VAL A 148 15.60 -5.59 7.15
C VAL A 148 15.61 -5.62 5.62
N LEU A 149 15.76 -4.46 4.99
CA LEU A 149 15.84 -4.33 3.52
C LEU A 149 17.00 -5.15 2.94
N GLU A 150 18.20 -5.05 3.54
CA GLU A 150 19.36 -5.84 3.13
C GLU A 150 19.11 -7.35 3.22
N ARG A 151 18.49 -7.80 4.29
CA ARG A 151 18.17 -9.22 4.51
C ARG A 151 17.14 -9.73 3.51
N LEU A 152 16.11 -8.91 3.18
CA LEU A 152 15.14 -9.21 2.12
C LEU A 152 15.84 -9.32 0.76
N ALA A 153 16.70 -8.36 0.44
CA ALA A 153 17.45 -8.36 -0.81
C ALA A 153 18.36 -9.58 -0.95
N LYS A 154 19.12 -9.94 0.10
CA LYS A 154 19.96 -11.15 0.12
C LYS A 154 19.14 -12.43 -0.08
N ARG A 155 17.97 -12.51 0.55
CA ARG A 155 17.12 -13.70 0.50
C ARG A 155 16.46 -13.88 -0.87
N TYR A 156 15.96 -12.81 -1.45
CA TYR A 156 15.10 -12.87 -2.64
C TYR A 156 15.70 -12.30 -3.92
N GLY A 157 16.84 -11.63 -3.86
CA GLY A 157 17.45 -10.97 -5.02
C GLY A 157 17.68 -11.90 -6.21
N HIS A 158 17.95 -13.16 -5.96
CA HIS A 158 18.17 -14.18 -7.00
C HIS A 158 16.88 -14.89 -7.45
N ARG A 159 15.73 -14.65 -6.78
CA ARG A 159 14.46 -15.31 -7.14
C ARG A 159 13.92 -14.73 -8.44
N GLN A 160 13.47 -15.62 -9.32
CA GLN A 160 12.95 -15.23 -10.64
C GLN A 160 11.69 -14.35 -10.52
N ALA A 161 10.84 -14.65 -9.56
CA ALA A 161 9.61 -13.90 -9.32
C ALA A 161 9.84 -12.51 -8.72
N LEU A 162 11.03 -12.18 -8.15
CA LEU A 162 11.24 -10.83 -7.61
C LEU A 162 11.23 -9.80 -8.75
N MET A 163 10.29 -8.85 -8.70
CA MET A 163 10.29 -7.65 -9.53
C MET A 163 11.18 -6.57 -8.90
N GLY A 164 11.01 -6.33 -7.61
CA GLY A 164 11.75 -5.31 -6.87
C GLY A 164 11.41 -5.28 -5.39
N ILE A 165 12.05 -4.35 -4.70
CA ILE A 165 11.80 -4.05 -3.28
C ILE A 165 11.44 -2.57 -3.16
N GLU A 166 10.31 -2.30 -2.55
CA GLU A 166 9.89 -0.97 -2.14
C GLU A 166 10.46 -0.66 -0.75
N ILE A 167 11.14 0.48 -0.67
CA ILE A 167 11.97 0.83 0.49
C ILE A 167 11.12 1.06 1.73
N ILE A 168 10.02 1.80 1.59
CA ILE A 168 9.06 2.06 2.69
C ILE A 168 7.73 2.56 2.12
N ASN A 169 6.64 2.01 2.60
CA ASN A 169 5.28 2.42 2.26
C ASN A 169 4.90 3.77 2.86
N GLU A 170 4.31 4.65 2.06
CA GLU A 170 3.58 5.85 2.49
C GLU A 170 4.26 6.70 3.58
N PRO A 171 5.53 7.10 3.44
CA PRO A 171 6.14 7.99 4.42
C PRO A 171 5.46 9.36 4.39
N ASN A 172 5.03 9.85 5.55
CA ASN A 172 4.30 11.12 5.65
C ASN A 172 5.27 12.28 5.84
N THR A 173 5.37 13.13 4.84
CA THR A 173 6.37 14.20 4.78
C THR A 173 5.84 15.53 5.30
N THR A 174 6.74 16.51 5.47
CA THR A 174 6.37 17.89 5.82
C THR A 174 5.38 18.51 4.83
N THR A 175 5.36 18.08 3.57
CA THR A 175 4.45 18.57 2.54
C THR A 175 3.06 17.94 2.66
N SER A 176 3.00 16.64 2.91
CA SER A 176 1.74 15.89 2.99
C SER A 176 1.06 15.96 4.37
N TRP A 177 1.83 16.22 5.43
CA TRP A 177 1.33 16.20 6.81
C TRP A 177 0.08 17.07 7.08
N PRO A 178 0.00 18.34 6.59
CA PRO A 178 -1.19 19.17 6.82
C PRO A 178 -2.46 18.57 6.18
N MET A 179 -2.33 17.95 5.00
CA MET A 179 -3.45 17.34 4.29
C MET A 179 -3.88 16.05 4.96
N MET A 180 -2.93 15.23 5.39
CA MET A 180 -3.21 13.93 6.03
C MET A 180 -3.81 14.07 7.42
N ASN A 181 -3.57 15.20 8.12
CA ASN A 181 -4.14 15.53 9.42
C ASN A 181 -4.09 14.38 10.43
N VAL A 182 -2.91 13.74 10.55
CA VAL A 182 -2.70 12.46 11.25
C VAL A 182 -3.18 12.51 12.71
N THR A 183 -2.82 13.55 13.43
CA THR A 183 -3.12 13.67 14.86
C THR A 183 -4.61 13.80 15.18
N GLU A 184 -5.42 14.23 14.20
CA GLU A 184 -6.87 14.33 14.36
C GLU A 184 -7.58 13.04 13.86
N ARG A 185 -7.05 12.44 12.81
CA ARG A 185 -7.64 11.23 12.20
C ARG A 185 -7.26 9.95 12.92
N TYR A 186 -6.02 9.84 13.38
CA TYR A 186 -5.46 8.65 14.02
C TYR A 186 -5.05 8.98 15.45
N LYS A 187 -5.90 8.62 16.40
CA LYS A 187 -5.63 8.90 17.82
C LYS A 187 -4.74 7.82 18.41
N ALA A 188 -3.60 8.23 18.94
CA ALA A 188 -2.72 7.32 19.65
C ALA A 188 -3.41 6.75 20.91
N VAL A 189 -3.28 5.45 21.11
CA VAL A 189 -3.76 4.74 22.32
C VAL A 189 -2.96 5.22 23.55
N ASP A 190 -1.65 5.44 23.38
CA ASP A 190 -0.76 5.97 24.43
C ASP A 190 -0.30 7.39 24.06
N PRO A 191 -0.84 8.44 24.69
CA PRO A 191 -0.42 9.82 24.43
C PRO A 191 1.06 10.09 24.75
N ALA A 192 1.65 9.38 25.71
CA ALA A 192 3.07 9.54 26.02
C ALA A 192 3.96 8.98 24.90
N LEU A 193 3.52 7.90 24.26
CA LEU A 193 4.22 7.34 23.11
C LEU A 193 4.12 8.26 21.89
N ALA A 194 3.00 8.97 21.75
CA ALA A 194 2.77 9.93 20.67
C ALA A 194 3.47 11.27 20.85
N GLU A 195 3.99 11.58 22.05
CA GLU A 195 4.72 12.82 22.29
C GLU A 195 5.89 12.95 21.30
N GLY A 196 5.96 14.09 20.58
CA GLY A 196 6.95 14.33 19.52
C GLY A 196 6.61 13.71 18.15
N THR A 197 5.41 13.14 17.99
CA THR A 197 4.89 12.75 16.68
C THR A 197 4.93 13.93 15.70
N GLY A 198 5.44 13.69 14.49
CA GLY A 198 5.55 14.74 13.46
C GLY A 198 5.99 14.19 12.11
N PRO A 199 5.94 15.02 11.08
CA PRO A 199 6.26 14.63 9.72
C PRO A 199 7.74 14.31 9.53
N ILE A 200 8.02 13.53 8.49
CA ILE A 200 9.38 13.31 8.00
C ILE A 200 9.79 14.52 7.14
N ALA A 201 10.97 15.09 7.41
CA ALA A 201 11.51 16.13 6.56
C ALA A 201 11.80 15.57 5.16
N PHE A 202 11.34 16.27 4.11
CA PHE A 202 11.44 15.77 2.74
C PHE A 202 12.87 15.49 2.30
N ASP A 203 13.82 16.40 2.62
CA ASP A 203 15.24 16.21 2.29
C ASP A 203 15.87 15.04 3.07
N TRP A 204 15.38 14.77 4.28
CA TRP A 204 15.79 13.59 5.03
C TRP A 204 15.32 12.30 4.33
N LEU A 205 14.09 12.29 3.84
CA LEU A 205 13.53 11.14 3.11
C LEU A 205 14.31 10.87 1.83
N LYS A 206 14.66 11.92 1.06
CA LYS A 206 15.56 11.79 -0.11
C LYS A 206 16.89 11.16 0.26
N SER A 207 17.51 11.61 1.35
CA SER A 207 18.79 11.08 1.82
C SER A 207 18.68 9.63 2.30
N PHE A 208 17.57 9.29 2.95
CA PHE A 208 17.27 7.92 3.36
C PHE A 208 17.12 6.99 2.14
N TYR A 209 16.39 7.39 1.11
CA TYR A 209 16.22 6.59 -0.11
C TYR A 209 17.55 6.36 -0.86
N ILE A 210 18.41 7.37 -0.94
CA ILE A 210 19.77 7.22 -1.50
C ILE A 210 20.56 6.20 -0.67
N THR A 211 20.53 6.32 0.66
CA THR A 211 21.22 5.39 1.56
C THR A 211 20.68 3.96 1.39
N ALA A 212 19.37 3.80 1.37
CA ALA A 212 18.71 2.50 1.19
C ALA A 212 19.07 1.88 -0.18
N TYR A 213 19.07 2.68 -1.26
CA TYR A 213 19.47 2.23 -2.57
C TYR A 213 20.90 1.64 -2.55
N HIS A 214 21.85 2.39 -2.01
CA HIS A 214 23.24 1.91 -1.93
C HIS A 214 23.38 0.67 -1.05
N ARG A 215 22.66 0.61 0.08
CA ARG A 215 22.63 -0.56 0.98
C ARG A 215 22.05 -1.79 0.28
N LEU A 216 21.00 -1.63 -0.50
CA LEU A 216 20.41 -2.72 -1.29
C LEU A 216 21.37 -3.24 -2.37
N ARG A 217 22.09 -2.36 -3.06
CA ARG A 217 23.02 -2.71 -4.16
C ARG A 217 24.39 -3.19 -3.70
N ASP A 218 24.84 -2.80 -2.50
CA ASP A 218 26.16 -3.17 -1.96
C ASP A 218 26.29 -4.70 -1.87
N ALA A 219 27.35 -5.25 -2.49
CA ALA A 219 27.60 -6.69 -2.58
C ALA A 219 27.79 -7.37 -1.21
N ASP A 220 28.30 -6.64 -0.23
CA ASP A 220 28.51 -7.15 1.14
C ASP A 220 27.24 -7.03 2.01
N LYS A 221 26.26 -6.23 1.57
CA LYS A 221 25.01 -5.92 2.28
C LYS A 221 23.80 -6.57 1.62
N GLY A 222 23.03 -5.84 0.82
CA GLY A 222 21.83 -6.33 0.16
C GLY A 222 22.09 -7.25 -1.02
N ALA A 223 23.14 -6.95 -1.78
CA ALA A 223 23.53 -7.67 -3.00
C ALA A 223 22.37 -7.83 -4.01
N LEU A 224 21.43 -6.88 -4.01
CA LEU A 224 20.29 -6.89 -4.94
C LEU A 224 20.78 -6.69 -6.38
N PRO A 225 20.53 -7.63 -7.30
CA PRO A 225 20.93 -7.51 -8.70
C PRO A 225 20.35 -6.25 -9.37
N THR A 226 21.06 -5.67 -10.33
CA THR A 226 20.65 -4.44 -11.01
C THR A 226 19.44 -4.61 -11.92
N ASP A 227 19.09 -5.85 -12.29
CA ASP A 227 17.86 -6.18 -13.01
C ASP A 227 16.59 -6.16 -12.12
N LYS A 228 16.75 -6.09 -10.80
CA LYS A 228 15.63 -5.95 -9.85
C LYS A 228 15.41 -4.48 -9.52
N ALA A 229 14.14 -4.06 -9.46
CA ALA A 229 13.82 -2.68 -9.15
C ALA A 229 14.08 -2.31 -7.68
N VAL A 230 14.51 -1.07 -7.45
CA VAL A 230 14.41 -0.40 -6.16
C VAL A 230 13.28 0.62 -6.29
N VAL A 231 12.23 0.43 -5.51
CA VAL A 231 11.02 1.25 -5.57
C VAL A 231 11.02 2.23 -4.40
N PHE A 232 10.66 3.46 -4.65
CA PHE A 232 10.48 4.47 -3.61
C PHE A 232 9.12 5.15 -3.76
N HIS A 233 8.44 5.35 -2.64
CA HIS A 233 7.13 6.00 -2.58
C HIS A 233 7.26 7.52 -2.63
N ASP A 234 6.30 8.20 -3.28
CA ASP A 234 6.33 9.65 -3.50
C ASP A 234 6.11 10.52 -2.24
N GLY A 235 5.72 9.92 -1.11
CA GLY A 235 5.40 10.66 0.11
C GLY A 235 4.21 11.60 -0.06
N PHE A 236 3.29 11.28 -0.99
CA PHE A 236 2.10 12.04 -1.38
C PHE A 236 2.40 13.41 -2.01
N ASP A 237 3.59 13.57 -2.60
CA ASP A 237 3.97 14.78 -3.35
C ASP A 237 4.89 14.40 -4.52
N ILE A 238 4.28 13.85 -5.55
CA ILE A 238 5.00 13.23 -6.67
C ILE A 238 5.88 14.22 -7.44
N GLU A 239 5.51 15.50 -7.51
CA GLU A 239 6.24 16.50 -8.30
C GLU A 239 7.59 16.87 -7.69
N GLN A 240 7.78 16.68 -6.39
CA GLN A 240 9.02 16.97 -5.67
C GLN A 240 10.19 16.05 -6.06
N TRP A 241 9.92 14.99 -6.86
CA TRP A 241 10.92 14.00 -7.21
C TRP A 241 11.59 14.25 -8.56
N LYS A 242 11.19 15.28 -9.32
CA LYS A 242 11.71 15.55 -10.66
C LYS A 242 13.25 15.66 -10.73
N ASP A 243 13.88 16.24 -9.70
CA ASP A 243 15.33 16.41 -9.62
C ASP A 243 16.04 15.30 -8.81
N PHE A 244 15.30 14.31 -8.32
CA PHE A 244 15.85 13.27 -7.46
C PHE A 244 16.74 12.30 -8.24
N MET A 245 17.91 11.93 -7.67
CA MET A 245 18.89 11.03 -8.29
C MET A 245 19.37 11.48 -9.68
N ARG A 246 19.41 12.80 -9.93
CA ARG A 246 19.76 13.36 -11.24
C ARG A 246 21.18 13.92 -11.26
N GLY A 247 21.85 13.72 -12.41
CA GLY A 247 23.12 14.36 -12.72
C GLY A 247 22.94 15.79 -13.25
N PRO A 248 24.05 16.49 -13.50
CA PRO A 248 24.01 17.86 -14.01
C PRO A 248 23.33 18.01 -15.39
N ASP A 249 23.20 16.93 -16.14
CA ASP A 249 22.55 16.88 -17.46
C ASP A 249 21.01 16.63 -17.34
N GLY A 250 20.48 16.57 -16.11
CA GLY A 250 19.07 16.32 -15.83
C GLY A 250 18.63 14.87 -16.02
N LYS A 251 19.55 13.95 -16.37
CA LYS A 251 19.26 12.52 -16.48
C LYS A 251 19.53 11.81 -15.18
N LEU A 252 18.96 10.62 -15.05
CA LEU A 252 19.27 9.73 -13.91
C LEU A 252 20.79 9.55 -13.84
N ALA A 253 21.38 9.82 -12.68
CA ALA A 253 22.81 9.71 -12.51
C ALA A 253 23.24 8.22 -12.67
N PRO A 254 24.41 7.96 -13.30
CA PRO A 254 24.77 6.62 -13.77
C PRO A 254 24.95 5.58 -12.66
N GLU A 255 25.10 6.01 -11.40
CA GLU A 255 25.14 5.12 -10.24
C GLU A 255 23.76 4.59 -9.83
N PHE A 256 22.67 5.17 -10.33
CA PHE A 256 21.30 4.72 -10.05
C PHE A 256 20.73 3.94 -11.23
N GLU A 257 20.48 2.67 -11.01
CA GLU A 257 19.91 1.77 -12.00
C GLU A 257 18.61 1.17 -11.50
N ASN A 258 17.64 1.09 -12.39
CA ASN A 258 16.38 0.39 -12.15
C ASN A 258 15.63 0.90 -10.92
N VAL A 259 15.51 2.24 -10.84
CA VAL A 259 14.76 2.95 -9.81
C VAL A 259 13.35 3.23 -10.33
N VAL A 260 12.34 2.94 -9.53
CA VAL A 260 10.92 3.10 -9.86
C VAL A 260 10.26 3.99 -8.82
N LEU A 261 9.46 4.93 -9.26
CA LEU A 261 8.64 5.78 -8.41
C LEU A 261 7.27 5.13 -8.21
N ASP A 262 6.86 4.98 -6.95
CA ASP A 262 5.51 4.56 -6.58
C ASP A 262 4.68 5.76 -6.12
N THR A 263 3.40 5.75 -6.49
CA THR A 263 2.40 6.72 -6.07
C THR A 263 1.08 6.02 -5.76
N HIS A 264 0.35 6.50 -4.76
CA HIS A 264 -0.95 5.97 -4.37
C HIS A 264 -2.06 6.96 -4.72
N GLN A 265 -3.04 6.52 -5.51
CA GLN A 265 -4.05 7.39 -6.09
C GLN A 265 -5.47 6.86 -5.83
N TYR A 266 -6.10 7.40 -4.82
CA TYR A 266 -7.46 7.04 -4.43
C TYR A 266 -8.47 8.12 -4.79
N LEU A 267 -9.66 7.73 -5.25
CA LEU A 267 -10.75 8.70 -5.49
C LEU A 267 -11.22 9.38 -4.20
N MET A 268 -11.16 8.68 -3.07
CA MET A 268 -11.40 9.29 -1.76
C MET A 268 -10.43 10.47 -1.49
N ALA A 269 -9.16 10.33 -1.85
CA ALA A 269 -8.19 11.41 -1.76
C ALA A 269 -8.49 12.53 -2.78
N ALA A 270 -8.93 12.18 -3.99
CA ALA A 270 -9.39 13.16 -4.99
C ALA A 270 -10.56 13.99 -4.46
N GLU A 271 -11.54 13.36 -3.81
CA GLU A 271 -12.66 14.03 -3.17
C GLU A 271 -12.19 15.04 -2.11
N MET A 272 -11.20 14.66 -1.27
CA MET A 272 -10.59 15.59 -0.31
C MET A 272 -9.88 16.77 -0.98
N MET A 273 -9.40 16.60 -2.20
CA MET A 273 -8.81 17.67 -3.02
C MET A 273 -9.84 18.47 -3.82
N GLY A 274 -11.14 18.23 -3.60
CA GLY A 274 -12.23 18.99 -4.22
C GLY A 274 -12.77 18.38 -5.52
N CYS A 275 -12.46 17.11 -5.84
CA CYS A 275 -13.12 16.40 -6.92
C CYS A 275 -14.63 16.35 -6.67
N PRO A 276 -15.49 16.77 -7.64
CA PRO A 276 -16.92 16.65 -7.49
C PRO A 276 -17.34 15.19 -7.32
N GLN A 277 -18.21 14.92 -6.35
CA GLN A 277 -18.78 13.60 -6.08
C GLN A 277 -19.89 13.27 -7.10
N THR A 278 -19.51 13.13 -8.36
CA THR A 278 -20.35 12.72 -9.48
C THR A 278 -19.57 11.83 -10.43
N VAL A 279 -20.27 11.05 -11.26
CA VAL A 279 -19.63 10.17 -12.26
C VAL A 279 -18.72 10.99 -13.18
N GLU A 280 -19.24 12.10 -13.70
CA GLU A 280 -18.51 13.01 -14.58
C GLU A 280 -17.34 13.67 -13.85
N GLY A 281 -17.52 14.01 -12.56
CA GLY A 281 -16.48 14.62 -11.72
C GLY A 281 -15.28 13.71 -11.54
N TYR A 282 -15.50 12.42 -11.28
CA TYR A 282 -14.40 11.44 -11.16
C TYR A 282 -13.68 11.25 -12.48
N ASP A 283 -14.40 11.08 -13.61
CA ASP A 283 -13.79 10.95 -14.92
C ASP A 283 -12.95 12.16 -15.30
N ASP A 284 -13.51 13.36 -15.09
CA ASP A 284 -12.83 14.63 -15.37
C ASP A 284 -11.57 14.81 -14.51
N PHE A 285 -11.65 14.51 -13.21
CA PHE A 285 -10.50 14.61 -12.30
C PHE A 285 -9.39 13.63 -12.68
N VAL A 286 -9.74 12.38 -12.96
CA VAL A 286 -8.75 11.35 -13.36
C VAL A 286 -8.06 11.76 -14.67
N ARG A 287 -8.80 12.23 -15.66
CA ARG A 287 -8.26 12.63 -16.98
C ARG A 287 -7.42 13.89 -16.93
N HIS A 288 -7.77 14.88 -16.11
CA HIS A 288 -7.13 16.19 -16.11
C HIS A 288 -6.17 16.42 -14.94
N THR A 289 -6.17 15.52 -13.94
CA THR A 289 -5.25 15.61 -12.80
C THR A 289 -4.33 14.39 -12.75
N TYR A 290 -4.86 13.17 -12.58
CA TYR A 290 -4.01 11.98 -12.40
C TYR A 290 -3.27 11.56 -13.68
N ALA A 291 -3.96 11.52 -14.82
CA ALA A 291 -3.34 11.07 -16.06
C ALA A 291 -2.16 11.94 -16.51
N PRO A 292 -2.28 13.29 -16.57
CA PRO A 292 -1.16 14.14 -16.93
C PRO A 292 -0.03 14.13 -15.89
N MET A 293 -0.35 14.04 -14.59
CA MET A 293 0.64 13.93 -13.52
C MET A 293 1.51 12.68 -13.69
N ILE A 294 0.90 11.51 -13.95
CA ILE A 294 1.64 10.26 -14.17
C ILE A 294 2.45 10.35 -15.48
N ALA A 295 1.86 10.89 -16.57
CA ALA A 295 2.54 11.06 -17.84
C ALA A 295 3.79 11.93 -17.69
N GLU A 296 3.68 13.07 -17.02
CA GLU A 296 4.81 13.97 -16.76
C GLU A 296 5.90 13.28 -15.95
N MET A 297 5.55 12.64 -14.84
CA MET A 297 6.53 11.97 -13.98
C MET A 297 7.19 10.77 -14.65
N SER A 298 6.50 10.15 -15.62
CA SER A 298 7.05 9.04 -16.41
C SER A 298 8.19 9.48 -17.35
N GLU A 299 8.38 10.78 -17.58
CA GLU A 299 9.57 11.32 -18.25
C GLU A 299 10.83 11.27 -17.36
N TYR A 300 10.62 11.17 -16.04
CA TYR A 300 11.71 11.17 -15.06
C TYR A 300 12.01 9.76 -14.54
N PHE A 301 11.00 8.99 -14.18
CA PHE A 301 11.13 7.63 -13.64
C PHE A 301 10.08 6.72 -14.29
N PRO A 302 10.31 5.41 -14.37
CA PRO A 302 9.18 4.47 -14.46
C PRO A 302 8.27 4.70 -13.26
N VAL A 303 6.98 5.00 -13.49
CA VAL A 303 5.98 5.26 -12.44
C VAL A 303 5.03 4.09 -12.34
N ILE A 304 4.81 3.58 -11.13
CA ILE A 304 3.72 2.64 -10.84
C ILE A 304 2.69 3.32 -9.94
N VAL A 305 1.43 2.91 -10.07
CA VAL A 305 0.39 3.24 -9.09
C VAL A 305 0.26 2.05 -8.16
N GLY A 306 1.01 2.09 -7.04
CA GLY A 306 1.14 0.97 -6.11
C GLY A 306 -0.12 0.69 -5.32
N GLU A 307 -0.98 1.70 -5.14
CA GLU A 307 -2.28 1.51 -4.54
C GLU A 307 -3.35 2.39 -5.19
N TRP A 308 -4.49 1.80 -5.45
CA TRP A 308 -5.72 2.43 -5.94
C TRP A 308 -6.89 1.46 -5.86
N CYS A 309 -8.11 1.96 -5.87
CA CYS A 309 -9.32 1.14 -5.97
C CYS A 309 -10.48 1.90 -6.61
N LEU A 310 -11.63 1.26 -6.70
CA LEU A 310 -12.85 1.87 -7.24
C LEU A 310 -13.67 2.63 -6.18
N PHE A 311 -13.29 2.55 -4.91
CA PHE A 311 -14.06 3.14 -3.81
C PHE A 311 -14.19 4.65 -3.95
N ASN A 312 -15.43 5.14 -3.84
CA ASN A 312 -15.80 6.54 -3.89
C ASN A 312 -17.15 6.77 -3.20
N SER A 313 -17.45 8.00 -2.79
CA SER A 313 -18.66 8.35 -2.05
C SER A 313 -19.96 7.99 -2.78
N VAL A 314 -20.05 8.27 -4.07
CA VAL A 314 -21.26 8.00 -4.87
C VAL A 314 -21.52 6.49 -4.99
N GLY A 315 -20.48 5.72 -5.25
CA GLY A 315 -20.59 4.26 -5.40
C GLY A 315 -20.91 3.55 -4.10
N CYS A 316 -20.33 3.97 -2.98
CA CYS A 316 -20.64 3.37 -1.68
C CYS A 316 -21.95 3.89 -1.06
N GLY A 317 -22.46 5.03 -1.50
CA GLY A 317 -23.68 5.63 -0.96
C GLY A 317 -23.49 6.37 0.36
N VAL A 318 -22.23 6.71 0.70
CA VAL A 318 -21.86 7.39 1.94
C VAL A 318 -20.82 8.44 1.63
N ASP A 319 -20.92 9.62 2.24
CA ASP A 319 -19.89 10.66 2.11
C ASP A 319 -18.57 10.21 2.77
N THR A 320 -17.56 9.98 1.96
CA THR A 320 -16.23 9.55 2.43
C THR A 320 -15.38 10.69 2.97
N HIS A 321 -15.84 11.95 2.88
CA HIS A 321 -15.16 13.10 3.47
C HIS A 321 -15.28 13.16 5.00
N GLY A 322 -16.22 12.43 5.57
CA GLY A 322 -16.54 12.46 6.99
C GLY A 322 -15.37 12.15 7.94
N GLY A 323 -14.15 12.06 7.39
CA GLY A 323 -12.95 11.85 8.14
C GLY A 323 -12.86 10.44 8.72
N GLN A 324 -12.25 10.34 9.89
CA GLN A 324 -11.95 9.08 10.55
C GLN A 324 -13.17 8.19 10.86
N SER A 325 -14.35 8.79 11.03
CA SER A 325 -15.57 8.04 11.30
C SER A 325 -15.88 7.01 10.21
N VAL A 326 -15.74 7.41 8.96
CA VAL A 326 -15.98 6.49 7.83
C VAL A 326 -14.90 5.43 7.73
N LEU A 327 -13.63 5.82 7.91
CA LEU A 327 -12.49 4.89 7.88
C LEU A 327 -12.51 3.86 9.03
N ASN A 328 -13.14 4.21 10.16
CA ASN A 328 -13.29 3.31 11.30
C ASN A 328 -14.61 2.51 11.28
N GLY A 329 -15.35 2.53 10.18
CA GLY A 329 -16.63 1.84 10.05
C GLY A 329 -17.78 2.53 10.77
N GLU A 330 -17.67 3.81 11.10
CA GLU A 330 -18.79 4.61 11.59
C GLU A 330 -19.71 5.03 10.45
N GLU A 331 -20.98 5.25 10.74
CA GLU A 331 -21.95 5.68 9.72
C GLU A 331 -21.65 7.10 9.26
N GLY A 332 -21.28 7.24 8.00
CA GLY A 332 -21.14 8.54 7.35
C GLY A 332 -22.49 9.12 6.90
N ALA A 333 -22.48 10.37 6.44
CA ALA A 333 -23.66 10.99 5.85
C ALA A 333 -24.10 10.24 4.60
N GLN A 334 -25.38 9.91 4.49
CA GLN A 334 -25.92 9.25 3.29
C GLN A 334 -25.86 10.19 2.09
N VAL A 335 -25.37 9.69 0.96
CA VAL A 335 -25.46 10.34 -0.35
C VAL A 335 -26.50 9.62 -1.22
N GLU A 336 -26.71 10.07 -2.43
CA GLU A 336 -27.70 9.50 -3.34
C GLU A 336 -27.49 7.98 -3.50
N THR A 337 -28.55 7.21 -3.31
CA THR A 337 -28.51 5.76 -3.44
C THR A 337 -28.70 5.35 -4.90
N LEU A 338 -27.68 4.75 -5.49
CA LEU A 338 -27.72 4.21 -6.85
C LEU A 338 -28.42 2.84 -6.91
N THR A 339 -29.15 2.59 -8.00
CA THR A 339 -29.57 1.23 -8.34
C THR A 339 -28.35 0.35 -8.67
N ALA A 340 -28.51 -0.96 -8.64
CA ALA A 340 -27.41 -1.89 -8.97
C ALA A 340 -26.85 -1.68 -10.38
N GLU A 341 -27.69 -1.31 -11.36
CA GLU A 341 -27.28 -1.00 -12.73
C GLU A 341 -26.51 0.32 -12.82
N GLN A 342 -26.96 1.36 -12.15
CA GLN A 342 -26.26 2.64 -12.06
C GLN A 342 -24.91 2.48 -11.36
N LYS A 343 -24.86 1.71 -10.26
CA LYS A 343 -23.62 1.40 -9.54
C LYS A 343 -22.63 0.65 -10.42
N ARG A 344 -23.11 -0.33 -11.20
CA ARG A 344 -22.26 -1.04 -12.18
C ARG A 344 -21.70 -0.08 -13.21
N SER A 345 -22.54 0.75 -13.84
CA SER A 345 -22.10 1.72 -14.84
C SER A 345 -21.09 2.71 -14.28
N LEU A 346 -21.31 3.21 -13.06
CA LEU A 346 -20.37 4.08 -12.36
C LEU A 346 -19.00 3.39 -12.21
N TYR A 347 -18.98 2.21 -11.62
CA TYR A 347 -17.71 1.54 -11.32
C TYR A 347 -16.97 1.08 -12.58
N GLN A 348 -17.68 0.66 -13.62
CA GLN A 348 -17.07 0.37 -14.93
C GLN A 348 -16.43 1.62 -15.53
N GLY A 349 -17.13 2.74 -15.56
CA GLY A 349 -16.60 4.00 -16.07
C GLY A 349 -15.39 4.49 -15.28
N VAL A 350 -15.48 4.44 -13.95
CA VAL A 350 -14.37 4.80 -13.05
C VAL A 350 -13.16 3.86 -13.26
N ALA A 351 -13.39 2.55 -13.42
CA ALA A 351 -12.32 1.60 -13.70
C ALA A 351 -11.64 1.89 -15.05
N GLU A 352 -12.41 2.16 -16.10
CA GLU A 352 -11.90 2.50 -17.43
C GLU A 352 -11.06 3.77 -17.40
N SER A 353 -11.55 4.83 -16.77
CA SER A 353 -10.82 6.10 -16.63
C SER A 353 -9.50 5.93 -15.86
N GLN A 354 -9.54 5.27 -14.71
CA GLN A 354 -8.34 5.05 -13.90
C GLN A 354 -7.32 4.16 -14.63
N LEU A 355 -7.74 3.05 -15.23
CA LEU A 355 -6.85 2.18 -16.01
C LEU A 355 -6.24 2.90 -17.22
N ALA A 356 -7.01 3.79 -17.88
CA ALA A 356 -6.49 4.64 -18.95
C ALA A 356 -5.44 5.63 -18.42
N ALA A 357 -5.65 6.23 -17.24
CA ALA A 357 -4.69 7.11 -16.61
C ALA A 357 -3.40 6.36 -16.22
N TRP A 358 -3.54 5.17 -15.60
CA TRP A 358 -2.40 4.34 -15.20
C TRP A 358 -1.58 3.83 -16.40
N SER A 359 -2.17 3.74 -17.58
CA SER A 359 -1.45 3.35 -18.81
C SER A 359 -0.40 4.37 -19.25
N ASN A 360 -0.38 5.58 -18.71
CA ASN A 360 0.70 6.56 -18.89
C ASN A 360 1.96 6.23 -18.07
N GLY A 361 1.85 5.33 -17.10
CA GLY A 361 2.96 4.83 -16.30
C GLY A 361 3.42 3.43 -16.70
N SER A 362 4.06 2.75 -15.79
CA SER A 362 4.60 1.38 -15.95
C SER A 362 3.67 0.31 -15.40
N GLY A 363 2.56 0.67 -14.80
CA GLY A 363 1.55 -0.26 -14.30
C GLY A 363 0.93 0.15 -12.97
N PHE A 364 0.21 -0.80 -12.40
CA PHE A 364 -0.58 -0.57 -11.19
C PHE A 364 -0.68 -1.81 -10.31
N TYR A 365 -1.06 -1.60 -9.03
CA TYR A 365 -1.49 -2.62 -8.08
C TYR A 365 -2.80 -2.19 -7.42
N TYR A 366 -3.88 -2.94 -7.65
CA TYR A 366 -5.18 -2.66 -7.04
C TYR A 366 -5.15 -2.92 -5.53
N TRP A 367 -5.65 -2.02 -4.70
CA TRP A 367 -5.85 -2.24 -3.27
C TRP A 367 -7.31 -2.56 -2.98
N ASN A 368 -7.70 -3.79 -2.68
CA ASN A 368 -6.89 -4.93 -2.31
C ASN A 368 -7.42 -6.20 -2.99
N TYR A 369 -6.72 -7.33 -2.85
CA TYR A 369 -7.14 -8.61 -3.40
C TYR A 369 -8.47 -9.07 -2.83
N LYS A 370 -8.63 -9.07 -1.48
CA LYS A 370 -9.86 -9.46 -0.79
C LYS A 370 -10.00 -8.85 0.61
N LEU A 371 -11.24 -8.72 1.06
CA LEU A 371 -11.64 -8.36 2.41
C LEU A 371 -12.32 -9.54 3.11
N LEU A 372 -12.22 -9.61 4.44
CA LEU A 372 -13.05 -10.49 5.28
C LEU A 372 -14.15 -9.73 6.02
N THR A 373 -14.22 -8.43 5.85
CA THR A 373 -15.30 -7.60 6.38
C THR A 373 -16.61 -7.88 5.66
N ASP A 374 -17.71 -8.00 6.42
CA ASP A 374 -19.06 -8.08 5.86
C ASP A 374 -19.54 -6.69 5.46
N THR A 375 -19.48 -6.42 4.16
CA THR A 375 -19.85 -5.14 3.56
C THR A 375 -21.32 -5.06 3.15
N VAL A 376 -22.11 -6.08 3.50
CA VAL A 376 -23.55 -6.15 3.19
C VAL A 376 -24.40 -5.90 4.44
N ASN A 377 -24.03 -6.50 5.58
CA ASN A 377 -24.84 -6.52 6.77
C ASN A 377 -24.27 -5.73 7.95
N THR A 378 -22.95 -5.41 7.94
CA THR A 378 -22.32 -4.71 9.06
C THR A 378 -22.43 -3.18 8.86
N PRO A 379 -23.15 -2.47 9.73
CA PRO A 379 -23.21 -1.01 9.70
C PRO A 379 -21.79 -0.39 9.69
N GLY A 380 -21.62 0.70 8.96
CA GLY A 380 -20.33 1.36 8.78
C GLY A 380 -19.45 0.77 7.66
N TRP A 381 -19.69 -0.50 7.25
CA TRP A 381 -18.95 -1.16 6.17
C TRP A 381 -19.79 -1.40 4.91
N ILE A 382 -21.08 -1.06 4.95
CA ILE A 382 -21.98 -1.23 3.80
C ILE A 382 -21.47 -0.40 2.62
N GLY A 383 -21.33 -1.07 1.45
CA GLY A 383 -20.85 -0.42 0.23
C GLY A 383 -19.33 -0.40 0.04
N TRP A 384 -18.57 -0.98 0.96
CA TRP A 384 -17.10 -1.03 0.89
C TRP A 384 -16.57 -2.14 -0.04
N ASP A 385 -17.42 -2.83 -0.78
CA ASP A 385 -17.02 -3.89 -1.73
C ASP A 385 -15.96 -3.45 -2.74
N ALA A 386 -15.94 -2.16 -3.09
CA ALA A 386 -14.99 -1.61 -4.06
C ALA A 386 -13.51 -1.65 -3.58
N TRP A 387 -13.25 -1.97 -2.33
CA TRP A 387 -11.92 -2.27 -1.81
C TRP A 387 -11.47 -3.72 -2.07
N ASP A 388 -12.37 -4.60 -2.52
CA ASP A 388 -12.12 -6.02 -2.78
C ASP A 388 -12.20 -6.29 -4.28
N LEU A 389 -11.05 -6.54 -4.92
CA LEU A 389 -10.99 -6.79 -6.36
C LEU A 389 -11.81 -8.01 -6.78
N GLY A 390 -11.81 -9.07 -5.96
CA GLY A 390 -12.61 -10.27 -6.25
C GLY A 390 -14.10 -9.98 -6.30
N ARG A 391 -14.59 -9.14 -5.38
CA ARG A 391 -15.99 -8.67 -5.38
C ARG A 391 -16.27 -7.75 -6.56
N CYS A 392 -15.35 -6.83 -6.89
CA CYS A 392 -15.49 -5.96 -8.06
C CYS A 392 -15.60 -6.77 -9.36
N ILE A 393 -14.80 -7.81 -9.51
CA ILE A 393 -14.86 -8.73 -10.67
C ILE A 393 -16.18 -9.51 -10.68
N ALA A 394 -16.61 -10.04 -9.54
CA ALA A 394 -17.86 -10.79 -9.42
C ALA A 394 -19.11 -9.94 -9.72
N GLN A 395 -19.05 -8.65 -9.42
CA GLN A 395 -20.11 -7.65 -9.69
C GLN A 395 -20.03 -7.05 -11.10
N ASP A 396 -19.05 -7.46 -11.90
CA ASP A 396 -18.78 -6.90 -13.25
C ASP A 396 -18.47 -5.38 -13.19
N TRP A 397 -17.76 -4.95 -12.15
CA TRP A 397 -17.31 -3.57 -11.98
C TRP A 397 -15.90 -3.33 -12.53
N PHE A 398 -15.09 -4.37 -12.55
CA PHE A 398 -13.71 -4.32 -12.99
C PHE A 398 -13.49 -5.19 -14.24
N PRO A 399 -12.86 -4.66 -15.32
CA PRO A 399 -12.64 -5.41 -16.54
C PRO A 399 -11.56 -6.48 -16.34
N VAL A 400 -11.91 -7.75 -16.49
CA VAL A 400 -10.94 -8.84 -16.59
C VAL A 400 -10.71 -9.20 -18.06
N GLN A 401 -9.45 -9.43 -18.43
CA GLN A 401 -9.14 -10.01 -19.73
C GLN A 401 -9.59 -11.47 -19.71
N LYS A 402 -10.65 -11.77 -20.48
CA LYS A 402 -11.11 -13.14 -20.72
C LYS A 402 -10.20 -13.86 -21.68
#